data_f60b46c549e7db32b11eaa206ff5c02e
#
_entry.id   f60b46c549e7db32b11eaa206ff5c02e
#
_cell.length_a   1.000
_cell.length_b   1.000
_cell.length_c   1.000
_cell.angle_alpha   90.00
_cell.angle_beta   90.00
_cell.angle_gamma   90.00
#
_symmetry.space_group_name_H-M   'P 1'
#
loop_
_entity.id
_entity.type
_entity.pdbx_description
1 polymer ?
#
loop_
_entity_poly.entity_id
_entity_poly.type
_entity_poly.pdbx_seq_one_letter_code
_entity_poly.pdbx_strand_id
1 'polypeptide(L)'
;VADMVASAAARGERLTIRGGGSKDGVGAPSETAVLDMALLSGVIDYDPAELVLTVGAATPLAEVRALLAGSGQMLAFDPFDHGPLFGKPSGKATIGGVLAAGVAGSQRLSMGGGRDHLLGFTAVSGRGELFVAGAKVVKNVTGYDLPKLAVNSWGRLFAMTQVTLKVVPAPRARVTWVAEGLDFADAQRLMAAAMGSTAEVAAAAYLPGRRRALLRVQGFGPSVEARGQMLAALGLRPGNDGECDALRTLAPLPLDRPLWRINAPPSAAPAMMAGLSGDWLADWAGGLVWLASDQPAGEVRAAAEAAGGHAMLVRGPEAMRRAVAALHPPAAGVAALEARIAAAFDPAGVFASPRMTGAVA
;
A
#
# COMPACT_ATOMS: atom_id res chain seq x y z
N VAL A 1 -17.22 -12.06 -15.76
CA VAL A 1 -16.34 -10.88 -15.85
C VAL A 1 -15.98 -10.59 -17.29
N ALA A 2 -15.40 -11.57 -18.02
CA ALA A 2 -14.98 -11.40 -19.41
C ALA A 2 -16.11 -10.85 -20.29
N ASP A 3 -17.29 -11.49 -20.26
CA ASP A 3 -18.46 -11.05 -21.05
C ASP A 3 -18.95 -9.65 -20.70
N MET A 4 -18.89 -9.27 -19.41
CA MET A 4 -19.26 -7.91 -18.97
C MET A 4 -18.28 -6.87 -19.51
N VAL A 5 -16.99 -7.17 -19.48
CA VAL A 5 -15.95 -6.28 -20.01
C VAL A 5 -16.05 -6.16 -21.53
N ALA A 6 -16.19 -7.29 -22.25
CA ALA A 6 -16.38 -7.30 -23.70
C ALA A 6 -17.62 -6.51 -24.12
N SER A 7 -18.72 -6.68 -23.38
CA SER A 7 -19.97 -5.96 -23.61
C SER A 7 -19.82 -4.45 -23.36
N ALA A 8 -19.11 -4.05 -22.30
CA ALA A 8 -18.81 -2.64 -22.01
C ALA A 8 -17.91 -2.03 -23.11
N ALA A 9 -16.88 -2.76 -23.53
CA ALA A 9 -16.02 -2.32 -24.64
C ALA A 9 -16.79 -2.08 -25.95
N ALA A 10 -17.70 -3.01 -26.28
CA ALA A 10 -18.54 -2.88 -27.49
C ALA A 10 -19.51 -1.69 -27.43
N ARG A 11 -19.94 -1.27 -26.22
CA ARG A 11 -20.84 -0.11 -26.01
C ARG A 11 -20.10 1.19 -25.73
N GLY A 12 -18.75 1.18 -25.65
CA GLY A 12 -17.96 2.34 -25.23
C GLY A 12 -18.20 2.77 -23.78
N GLU A 13 -18.61 1.84 -22.93
CA GLU A 13 -18.89 2.09 -21.50
C GLU A 13 -17.66 1.87 -20.64
N ARG A 14 -17.57 2.66 -19.56
CA ARG A 14 -16.50 2.51 -18.56
C ARG A 14 -16.98 1.73 -17.34
N LEU A 15 -16.09 0.93 -16.77
CA LEU A 15 -16.35 0.13 -15.59
C LEU A 15 -15.38 0.52 -14.45
N THR A 16 -15.91 0.59 -13.24
CA THR A 16 -15.09 0.67 -12.01
C THR A 16 -15.02 -0.72 -11.37
N ILE A 17 -13.80 -1.28 -11.29
CA ILE A 17 -13.56 -2.57 -10.62
C ILE A 17 -13.74 -2.39 -9.12
N ARG A 18 -14.58 -3.21 -8.50
CA ARG A 18 -14.85 -3.15 -7.06
C ARG A 18 -14.75 -4.54 -6.43
N GLY A 19 -13.81 -4.68 -5.47
CA GLY A 19 -13.79 -5.78 -4.53
C GLY A 19 -14.72 -5.48 -3.34
N GLY A 20 -14.20 -5.46 -2.12
CA GLY A 20 -15.02 -5.15 -0.93
C GLY A 20 -15.34 -3.67 -0.68
N GLY A 21 -14.86 -2.73 -1.51
CA GLY A 21 -15.20 -1.30 -1.39
C GLY A 21 -14.48 -0.53 -0.28
N SER A 22 -13.44 -1.10 0.35
CA SER A 22 -12.68 -0.43 1.43
C SER A 22 -11.98 0.86 0.99
N LYS A 23 -11.87 1.12 -0.31
CA LYS A 23 -11.19 2.28 -0.90
C LYS A 23 -12.12 3.15 -1.77
N ASP A 24 -13.42 3.00 -1.63
CA ASP A 24 -14.41 3.78 -2.41
C ASP A 24 -14.28 5.30 -2.18
N GLY A 25 -13.74 5.69 -1.03
CA GLY A 25 -13.45 7.09 -0.70
C GLY A 25 -12.21 7.68 -1.34
N VAL A 26 -11.35 6.88 -2.00
CA VAL A 26 -10.15 7.38 -2.69
C VAL A 26 -10.51 7.91 -4.07
N GLY A 27 -9.99 9.08 -4.43
CA GLY A 27 -10.20 9.71 -5.73
C GLY A 27 -11.59 10.33 -5.92
N ALA A 28 -11.85 10.84 -7.11
CA ALA A 28 -13.12 11.46 -7.44
C ALA A 28 -14.28 10.45 -7.34
N PRO A 29 -15.48 10.87 -6.94
CA PRO A 29 -16.67 10.05 -7.10
C PRO A 29 -16.83 9.62 -8.55
N SER A 30 -17.22 8.37 -8.77
CA SER A 30 -17.41 7.81 -10.10
C SER A 30 -18.86 7.42 -10.29
N GLU A 31 -19.42 7.79 -11.43
CA GLU A 31 -20.77 7.41 -11.88
C GLU A 31 -20.74 6.23 -12.85
N THR A 32 -19.56 5.65 -13.09
CA THR A 32 -19.39 4.49 -13.97
C THR A 32 -20.04 3.25 -13.38
N ALA A 33 -20.51 2.35 -14.24
CA ALA A 33 -21.02 1.06 -13.82
C ALA A 33 -19.96 0.28 -13.02
N VAL A 34 -20.39 -0.46 -12.01
CA VAL A 34 -19.49 -1.24 -11.15
C VAL A 34 -19.31 -2.64 -11.71
N LEU A 35 -18.07 -3.03 -11.94
CA LEU A 35 -17.68 -4.41 -12.15
C LEU A 35 -17.46 -5.04 -10.76
N ASP A 36 -18.49 -5.67 -10.22
CA ASP A 36 -18.44 -6.30 -8.90
C ASP A 36 -17.69 -7.62 -8.99
N MET A 37 -16.63 -7.74 -8.19
CA MET A 37 -15.76 -8.91 -8.14
C MET A 37 -16.12 -9.86 -6.99
N ALA A 38 -17.14 -9.59 -6.19
CA ALA A 38 -17.45 -10.29 -4.93
C ALA A 38 -17.51 -11.81 -5.06
N LEU A 39 -17.99 -12.33 -6.20
CA LEU A 39 -18.08 -13.78 -6.46
C LEU A 39 -16.71 -14.45 -6.70
N LEU A 40 -15.65 -13.68 -6.91
CA LEU A 40 -14.30 -14.20 -7.14
C LEU A 40 -13.52 -14.28 -5.80
N SER A 41 -14.13 -14.90 -4.81
CA SER A 41 -13.59 -15.10 -3.46
C SER A 41 -13.31 -16.57 -3.19
N GLY A 42 -12.42 -16.84 -2.26
CA GLY A 42 -12.10 -18.16 -1.76
C GLY A 42 -10.67 -18.61 -2.08
N VAL A 43 -10.26 -19.64 -1.38
CA VAL A 43 -8.95 -20.28 -1.56
C VAL A 43 -9.05 -21.24 -2.75
N ILE A 44 -8.12 -21.08 -3.69
CA ILE A 44 -8.03 -21.93 -4.89
C ILE A 44 -7.00 -23.02 -4.68
N ASP A 45 -5.84 -22.63 -4.09
CA ASP A 45 -4.74 -23.54 -3.80
C ASP A 45 -3.86 -22.95 -2.71
N TYR A 46 -3.46 -23.78 -1.75
CA TYR A 46 -2.55 -23.36 -0.69
C TYR A 46 -1.61 -24.50 -0.31
N ASP A 47 -0.34 -24.27 -0.54
CA ASP A 47 0.73 -25.17 -0.13
C ASP A 47 1.59 -24.49 0.94
N PRO A 48 1.35 -24.78 2.24
CA PRO A 48 2.14 -24.20 3.31
C PRO A 48 3.63 -24.58 3.25
N ALA A 49 3.99 -25.75 2.72
CA ALA A 49 5.38 -26.18 2.62
C ALA A 49 6.15 -25.38 1.58
N GLU A 50 5.50 -25.09 0.45
CA GLU A 50 6.09 -24.28 -0.63
C GLU A 50 5.94 -22.77 -0.40
N LEU A 51 5.25 -22.36 0.67
CA LEU A 51 4.98 -20.95 0.99
C LEU A 51 4.26 -20.20 -0.14
N VAL A 52 3.33 -20.87 -0.82
CA VAL A 52 2.57 -20.33 -1.95
C VAL A 52 1.07 -20.45 -1.69
N LEU A 53 0.38 -19.32 -1.87
CA LEU A 53 -1.07 -19.20 -1.73
C LEU A 53 -1.68 -18.66 -3.03
N THR A 54 -2.69 -19.33 -3.57
CA THR A 54 -3.51 -18.85 -4.68
C THR A 54 -4.95 -18.68 -4.22
N VAL A 55 -5.50 -17.49 -4.41
CA VAL A 55 -6.86 -17.13 -4.00
C VAL A 55 -7.57 -16.30 -5.06
N GLY A 56 -8.88 -16.30 -5.03
CA GLY A 56 -9.71 -15.35 -5.77
C GLY A 56 -9.39 -13.90 -5.35
N ALA A 57 -9.38 -12.96 -6.29
CA ALA A 57 -8.96 -11.59 -6.03
C ALA A 57 -9.90 -10.85 -5.04
N ALA A 58 -11.16 -11.27 -4.93
CA ALA A 58 -12.12 -10.71 -3.97
C ALA A 58 -12.10 -11.39 -2.60
N THR A 59 -11.20 -12.34 -2.33
CA THR A 59 -11.07 -12.96 -1.01
C THR A 59 -10.76 -11.89 0.03
N PRO A 60 -11.54 -11.84 1.12
CA PRO A 60 -11.31 -10.89 2.20
C PRO A 60 -9.90 -11.02 2.79
N LEU A 61 -9.23 -9.89 3.01
CA LEU A 61 -7.90 -9.86 3.61
C LEU A 61 -7.87 -10.53 4.99
N ALA A 62 -8.96 -10.40 5.76
CA ALA A 62 -9.09 -11.03 7.07
C ALA A 62 -9.09 -12.57 6.97
N GLU A 63 -9.77 -13.14 5.98
CA GLU A 63 -9.79 -14.59 5.75
C GLU A 63 -8.42 -15.10 5.32
N VAL A 64 -7.73 -14.40 4.42
CA VAL A 64 -6.36 -14.74 4.02
C VAL A 64 -5.42 -14.74 5.24
N ARG A 65 -5.53 -13.73 6.09
CA ARG A 65 -4.72 -13.65 7.31
C ARG A 65 -5.02 -14.79 8.30
N ALA A 66 -6.30 -15.12 8.50
CA ALA A 66 -6.70 -16.20 9.38
C ALA A 66 -6.20 -17.57 8.89
N LEU A 67 -6.32 -17.82 7.58
CA LEU A 67 -5.79 -19.03 6.94
C LEU A 67 -4.28 -19.17 7.17
N LEU A 68 -3.51 -18.12 6.87
CA LEU A 68 -2.06 -18.13 7.01
C LEU A 68 -1.62 -18.28 8.46
N ALA A 69 -2.31 -17.61 9.40
CA ALA A 69 -2.03 -17.71 10.82
C ALA A 69 -2.20 -19.14 11.35
N GLY A 70 -3.20 -19.89 10.83
CA GLY A 70 -3.41 -21.31 11.14
C GLY A 70 -2.21 -22.19 10.78
N SER A 71 -1.39 -21.79 9.82
CA SER A 71 -0.14 -22.47 9.42
C SER A 71 1.13 -21.78 9.93
N GLY A 72 1.01 -20.83 10.87
CA GLY A 72 2.15 -20.06 11.36
C GLY A 72 2.82 -19.18 10.30
N GLN A 73 2.06 -18.71 9.31
CA GLN A 73 2.53 -17.91 8.19
C GLN A 73 1.86 -16.53 8.14
N MET A 74 2.39 -15.63 7.32
CA MET A 74 1.85 -14.28 7.14
C MET A 74 2.10 -13.71 5.74
N LEU A 75 1.36 -12.66 5.39
CA LEU A 75 1.69 -11.78 4.26
C LEU A 75 2.81 -10.81 4.69
N ALA A 76 3.99 -10.97 4.08
CA ALA A 76 5.19 -10.22 4.46
C ALA A 76 5.04 -8.69 4.27
N PHE A 77 4.35 -8.25 3.24
CA PHE A 77 4.13 -6.83 2.95
C PHE A 77 3.11 -6.14 3.87
N ASP A 78 2.58 -6.87 4.85
CA ASP A 78 1.72 -6.39 5.93
C ASP A 78 0.59 -5.45 5.45
N PRO A 79 -0.23 -5.84 4.43
CA PRO A 79 -1.29 -5.00 3.92
C PRO A 79 -2.35 -4.72 5.00
N PHE A 80 -3.05 -3.60 4.91
CA PHE A 80 -4.08 -3.24 5.89
C PHE A 80 -5.38 -2.76 5.23
N ASP A 81 -6.48 -2.79 5.99
CA ASP A 81 -7.76 -2.30 5.52
C ASP A 81 -7.81 -0.77 5.60
N HIS A 82 -8.26 -0.14 4.51
CA HIS A 82 -8.43 1.32 4.46
C HIS A 82 -9.75 1.80 5.07
N GLY A 83 -10.67 0.91 5.43
CA GLY A 83 -11.94 1.30 6.07
C GLY A 83 -11.76 2.31 7.21
N PRO A 84 -10.86 2.05 8.19
CA PRO A 84 -10.59 2.98 9.28
C PRO A 84 -10.11 4.36 8.84
N LEU A 85 -9.40 4.48 7.72
CA LEU A 85 -8.96 5.78 7.19
C LEU A 85 -10.14 6.68 6.75
N PHE A 86 -11.31 6.09 6.58
CA PHE A 86 -12.56 6.77 6.22
C PHE A 86 -13.59 6.74 7.34
N GLY A 87 -13.19 6.42 8.57
CA GLY A 87 -14.12 6.28 9.71
C GLY A 87 -15.07 5.09 9.58
N LYS A 88 -14.73 4.08 8.77
CA LYS A 88 -15.55 2.88 8.56
C LYS A 88 -14.93 1.67 9.26
N PRO A 89 -15.72 0.67 9.64
CA PRO A 89 -15.20 -0.58 10.19
C PRO A 89 -14.23 -1.27 9.22
N SER A 90 -13.26 -2.00 9.76
CA SER A 90 -12.44 -2.96 9.01
C SER A 90 -13.28 -4.15 8.53
N GLY A 91 -12.75 -4.92 7.58
CA GLY A 91 -13.33 -6.18 7.08
C GLY A 91 -13.73 -6.15 5.61
N LYS A 92 -13.65 -4.98 4.95
CA LYS A 92 -14.01 -4.84 3.53
C LYS A 92 -12.81 -4.91 2.56
N ALA A 93 -11.57 -4.94 3.05
CA ALA A 93 -10.41 -5.09 2.17
C ALA A 93 -10.37 -6.49 1.58
N THR A 94 -10.08 -6.58 0.27
CA THR A 94 -9.84 -7.83 -0.45
C THR A 94 -8.38 -7.92 -0.88
N ILE A 95 -7.87 -9.12 -1.10
CA ILE A 95 -6.47 -9.34 -1.47
C ILE A 95 -6.12 -8.67 -2.80
N GLY A 96 -6.96 -8.81 -3.83
CA GLY A 96 -6.77 -8.11 -5.09
C GLY A 96 -6.83 -6.58 -4.95
N GLY A 97 -7.72 -6.08 -4.08
CA GLY A 97 -7.86 -4.65 -3.81
C GLY A 97 -6.65 -4.05 -3.08
N VAL A 98 -5.99 -4.77 -2.17
CA VAL A 98 -4.77 -4.28 -1.51
C VAL A 98 -3.56 -4.35 -2.43
N LEU A 99 -3.46 -5.37 -3.28
CA LEU A 99 -2.43 -5.47 -4.33
C LEU A 99 -2.58 -4.37 -5.37
N ALA A 100 -3.79 -4.22 -5.95
CA ALA A 100 -4.06 -3.19 -6.95
C ALA A 100 -3.77 -1.78 -6.44
N ALA A 101 -3.99 -1.51 -5.14
CA ALA A 101 -3.70 -0.21 -4.53
C ALA A 101 -2.27 -0.10 -3.96
N GLY A 102 -1.45 -1.13 -4.07
CA GLY A 102 -0.07 -1.13 -3.58
C GLY A 102 0.03 -0.91 -2.06
N VAL A 103 -0.97 -1.42 -1.30
CA VAL A 103 -1.00 -1.25 0.17
C VAL A 103 0.10 -2.08 0.81
N ALA A 104 0.95 -1.44 1.58
CA ALA A 104 1.97 -2.08 2.38
C ALA A 104 2.05 -1.41 3.76
N GLY A 105 2.28 -2.20 4.80
CA GLY A 105 2.46 -1.72 6.17
C GLY A 105 3.89 -1.32 6.48
N SER A 106 4.16 -1.12 7.77
CA SER A 106 5.44 -0.59 8.28
C SER A 106 6.65 -1.48 7.97
N GLN A 107 6.44 -2.77 7.69
CA GLN A 107 7.51 -3.73 7.37
C GLN A 107 8.03 -3.65 5.92
N ARG A 108 7.51 -2.74 5.11
CA ARG A 108 7.87 -2.68 3.69
C ARG A 108 9.38 -2.56 3.43
N LEU A 109 10.11 -1.82 4.27
CA LEU A 109 11.56 -1.63 4.08
C LEU A 109 12.36 -2.91 4.29
N SER A 110 11.94 -3.77 5.20
CA SER A 110 12.62 -5.01 5.54
C SER A 110 12.12 -6.22 4.75
N MET A 111 10.81 -6.26 4.46
CA MET A 111 10.12 -7.43 3.90
C MET A 111 9.64 -7.22 2.46
N GLY A 112 9.80 -6.02 1.90
CA GLY A 112 9.27 -5.66 0.59
C GLY A 112 7.79 -5.30 0.58
N GLY A 113 7.27 -4.97 -0.61
CA GLY A 113 5.86 -4.65 -0.85
C GLY A 113 5.13 -5.75 -1.63
N GLY A 114 3.87 -5.52 -2.00
CA GLY A 114 3.10 -6.46 -2.81
C GLY A 114 3.80 -6.87 -4.12
N ARG A 115 4.62 -5.98 -4.71
CA ARG A 115 5.41 -6.26 -5.92
C ARG A 115 6.47 -7.36 -5.75
N ASP A 116 6.92 -7.58 -4.51
CA ASP A 116 7.96 -8.55 -4.18
C ASP A 116 7.36 -9.91 -3.81
N HIS A 117 6.02 -9.96 -3.63
CA HIS A 117 5.29 -11.14 -3.17
C HIS A 117 4.22 -11.64 -4.13
N LEU A 118 3.77 -10.84 -5.11
CA LEU A 118 2.87 -11.30 -6.16
C LEU A 118 3.67 -12.10 -7.19
N LEU A 119 3.48 -13.42 -7.19
CA LEU A 119 4.17 -14.35 -8.10
C LEU A 119 3.48 -14.44 -9.45
N GLY A 120 2.14 -14.39 -9.44
CA GLY A 120 1.34 -14.49 -10.65
C GLY A 120 -0.11 -14.08 -10.42
N PHE A 121 -0.84 -13.91 -11.49
CA PHE A 121 -2.27 -13.60 -11.45
C PHE A 121 -2.97 -14.05 -12.73
N THR A 122 -4.28 -14.24 -12.64
CA THR A 122 -5.19 -14.31 -13.77
C THR A 122 -6.00 -13.02 -13.82
N ALA A 123 -6.20 -12.45 -14.99
CA ALA A 123 -6.94 -11.19 -15.15
C ALA A 123 -7.72 -11.17 -16.47
N VAL A 124 -8.68 -10.24 -16.57
CA VAL A 124 -9.41 -9.92 -17.79
C VAL A 124 -8.95 -8.56 -18.28
N SER A 125 -8.47 -8.50 -19.54
CA SER A 125 -8.08 -7.26 -20.21
C SER A 125 -9.30 -6.39 -20.57
N GLY A 126 -9.08 -5.13 -20.96
CA GLY A 126 -10.15 -4.27 -21.47
C GLY A 126 -10.79 -4.76 -22.78
N ARG A 127 -10.25 -5.81 -23.42
CA ARG A 127 -10.86 -6.51 -24.56
C ARG A 127 -11.86 -7.61 -24.15
N GLY A 128 -11.99 -7.89 -22.82
CA GLY A 128 -12.74 -9.04 -22.34
C GLY A 128 -11.98 -10.37 -22.43
N GLU A 129 -10.68 -10.34 -22.71
CA GLU A 129 -9.84 -11.54 -22.86
C GLU A 129 -9.23 -11.94 -21.52
N LEU A 130 -9.35 -13.23 -21.19
CA LEU A 130 -8.68 -13.80 -20.02
C LEU A 130 -7.21 -14.05 -20.35
N PHE A 131 -6.32 -13.65 -19.44
CA PHE A 131 -4.89 -13.95 -19.56
C PHE A 131 -4.28 -14.29 -18.20
N VAL A 132 -3.17 -15.01 -18.24
CA VAL A 132 -2.37 -15.39 -17.08
C VAL A 132 -1.00 -14.72 -17.18
N ALA A 133 -0.51 -14.21 -16.07
CA ALA A 133 0.80 -13.59 -15.97
C ALA A 133 1.55 -14.07 -14.73
N GLY A 134 2.86 -14.25 -14.87
CA GLY A 134 3.70 -14.85 -13.84
C GLY A 134 3.53 -16.37 -13.76
N ALA A 135 4.04 -16.98 -12.70
CA ALA A 135 3.98 -18.42 -12.44
C ALA A 135 4.09 -18.69 -10.95
N LYS A 136 3.79 -19.93 -10.51
CA LYS A 136 3.96 -20.39 -9.11
C LYS A 136 5.45 -20.49 -8.67
N VAL A 137 6.39 -19.89 -9.40
CA VAL A 137 7.83 -19.97 -9.14
C VAL A 137 8.39 -18.60 -8.74
N VAL A 138 9.33 -18.60 -7.81
CA VAL A 138 9.93 -17.39 -7.26
C VAL A 138 10.78 -16.61 -8.29
N LYS A 139 11.27 -17.28 -9.34
CA LYS A 139 12.09 -16.68 -10.38
C LYS A 139 11.51 -16.96 -11.77
N ASN A 140 10.90 -15.93 -12.38
CA ASN A 140 10.59 -15.93 -13.80
C ASN A 140 11.73 -15.25 -14.56
N VAL A 141 12.29 -15.93 -15.54
CA VAL A 141 13.45 -15.44 -16.33
C VAL A 141 13.09 -15.12 -17.77
N THR A 142 11.81 -15.29 -18.16
CA THR A 142 11.35 -15.07 -19.53
C THR A 142 10.16 -14.12 -19.55
N GLY A 143 10.20 -13.13 -20.46
CA GLY A 143 9.11 -12.16 -20.65
C GLY A 143 9.10 -10.99 -19.66
N TYR A 144 8.03 -10.19 -19.72
CA TYR A 144 7.83 -9.05 -18.84
C TYR A 144 7.31 -9.50 -17.46
N ASP A 145 7.77 -8.85 -16.40
CA ASP A 145 7.28 -9.07 -15.05
C ASP A 145 5.96 -8.31 -14.81
N LEU A 146 4.88 -8.82 -15.41
CA LEU A 146 3.55 -8.24 -15.30
C LEU A 146 3.01 -8.22 -13.85
N PRO A 147 3.32 -9.17 -12.95
CA PRO A 147 3.00 -9.05 -11.53
C PRO A 147 3.45 -7.73 -10.91
N LYS A 148 4.64 -7.24 -11.24
CA LYS A 148 5.12 -5.94 -10.76
C LYS A 148 4.35 -4.75 -11.33
N LEU A 149 3.78 -4.88 -12.52
CA LEU A 149 2.94 -3.87 -13.14
C LEU A 149 1.53 -3.85 -12.52
N ALA A 150 0.99 -5.02 -12.16
CA ALA A 150 -0.34 -5.17 -11.57
C ALA A 150 -0.46 -4.47 -10.21
N VAL A 151 0.60 -4.53 -9.39
CA VAL A 151 0.61 -3.88 -8.08
C VAL A 151 0.71 -2.37 -8.22
N ASN A 152 -0.18 -1.66 -7.52
CA ASN A 152 -0.35 -0.20 -7.56
C ASN A 152 -0.95 0.33 -8.90
N SER A 153 -1.56 -0.55 -9.71
CA SER A 153 -2.26 -0.16 -10.94
C SER A 153 -3.62 0.50 -10.70
N TRP A 154 -4.18 0.37 -9.51
CA TRP A 154 -5.52 0.85 -9.13
C TRP A 154 -6.66 0.32 -10.02
N GLY A 155 -6.47 -0.85 -10.63
CA GLY A 155 -7.44 -1.44 -11.55
C GLY A 155 -7.60 -0.69 -12.87
N ARG A 156 -6.61 0.11 -13.28
CA ARG A 156 -6.64 0.93 -14.49
C ARG A 156 -6.15 0.20 -15.74
N LEU A 157 -5.68 -1.03 -15.60
CA LEU A 157 -5.10 -1.80 -16.70
C LEU A 157 -5.95 -3.02 -17.06
N PHE A 158 -6.39 -3.75 -16.06
CA PHE A 158 -7.14 -5.00 -16.18
C PHE A 158 -7.81 -5.37 -14.86
N ALA A 159 -8.76 -6.30 -14.91
CA ALA A 159 -9.45 -6.83 -13.74
C ALA A 159 -8.81 -8.15 -13.29
N MET A 160 -8.04 -8.14 -12.18
CA MET A 160 -7.50 -9.37 -11.59
C MET A 160 -8.61 -10.23 -11.01
N THR A 161 -8.70 -11.48 -11.45
CA THR A 161 -9.69 -12.46 -10.97
C THR A 161 -9.12 -13.42 -9.94
N GLN A 162 -7.84 -13.72 -10.03
CA GLN A 162 -7.10 -14.63 -9.17
C GLN A 162 -5.68 -14.08 -8.94
N VAL A 163 -5.12 -14.31 -7.77
CA VAL A 163 -3.74 -13.92 -7.42
C VAL A 163 -3.00 -15.07 -6.75
N THR A 164 -1.73 -15.23 -7.10
CA THR A 164 -0.80 -16.19 -6.48
C THR A 164 0.28 -15.41 -5.73
N LEU A 165 0.44 -15.70 -4.45
CA LEU A 165 1.28 -14.95 -3.53
C LEU A 165 2.33 -15.85 -2.90
N LYS A 166 3.54 -15.32 -2.77
CA LYS A 166 4.53 -15.81 -1.83
C LYS A 166 4.14 -15.36 -0.42
N VAL A 167 4.09 -16.31 0.51
CA VAL A 167 3.91 -16.06 1.93
C VAL A 167 5.19 -16.37 2.69
N VAL A 168 5.27 -16.01 3.96
CA VAL A 168 6.46 -16.23 4.79
C VAL A 168 6.07 -16.76 6.16
N PRO A 169 6.97 -17.47 6.87
CA PRO A 169 6.75 -17.83 8.26
C PRO A 169 6.49 -16.59 9.12
N ALA A 170 5.52 -16.65 10.01
CA ALA A 170 5.27 -15.60 10.99
C ALA A 170 6.40 -15.58 12.06
N PRO A 171 6.83 -14.39 12.50
CA PRO A 171 7.83 -14.28 13.53
C PRO A 171 7.30 -14.85 14.87
N ARG A 172 8.13 -15.60 15.58
CA ARG A 172 7.79 -16.19 16.88
C ARG A 172 7.83 -15.19 18.05
N ALA A 173 8.61 -14.11 17.88
CA ALA A 173 8.71 -13.03 18.84
C ALA A 173 8.72 -11.68 18.13
N ARG A 174 8.16 -10.65 18.78
CA ARG A 174 8.18 -9.27 18.36
C ARG A 174 8.44 -8.40 19.57
N VAL A 175 9.24 -7.37 19.42
CA VAL A 175 9.46 -6.35 20.46
C VAL A 175 9.56 -4.99 19.78
N THR A 176 8.76 -4.05 20.27
CA THR A 176 8.87 -2.65 19.87
C THR A 176 9.81 -1.92 20.82
N TRP A 177 10.74 -1.17 20.26
CA TRP A 177 11.69 -0.32 20.95
C TRP A 177 11.36 1.14 20.70
N VAL A 178 11.57 2.00 21.68
CA VAL A 178 11.20 3.40 21.61
C VAL A 178 12.35 4.31 22.06
N ALA A 179 12.46 5.46 21.37
CA ALA A 179 13.25 6.60 21.83
C ALA A 179 12.34 7.82 21.91
N GLU A 180 12.47 8.60 22.98
CA GLU A 180 11.59 9.75 23.31
C GLU A 180 12.36 11.07 23.31
N GLY A 181 11.61 12.17 23.22
CA GLY A 181 12.15 13.54 23.31
C GLY A 181 12.85 14.01 22.03
N LEU A 182 12.84 13.21 20.97
CA LEU A 182 13.50 13.52 19.70
C LEU A 182 12.67 14.50 18.85
N ASP A 183 13.32 15.40 18.15
CA ASP A 183 12.71 16.02 16.98
C ASP A 183 12.74 15.07 15.78
N PHE A 184 12.12 15.46 14.66
CA PHE A 184 12.03 14.54 13.51
C PHE A 184 13.38 14.31 12.82
N ALA A 185 14.26 15.30 12.82
CA ALA A 185 15.58 15.15 12.21
C ALA A 185 16.45 14.18 13.00
N ASP A 186 16.44 14.28 14.33
CA ASP A 186 17.13 13.36 15.22
C ASP A 186 16.54 11.95 15.14
N ALA A 187 15.21 11.84 15.16
CA ALA A 187 14.52 10.57 15.04
C ALA A 187 14.82 9.88 13.69
N GLN A 188 14.86 10.65 12.59
CA GLN A 188 15.19 10.12 11.27
C GLN A 188 16.63 9.59 11.22
N ARG A 189 17.60 10.32 11.79
CA ARG A 189 18.99 9.86 11.89
C ARG A 189 19.11 8.57 12.72
N LEU A 190 18.41 8.51 13.86
CA LEU A 190 18.38 7.31 14.70
C LEU A 190 17.77 6.12 13.96
N MET A 191 16.61 6.31 13.31
CA MET A 191 15.96 5.27 12.53
C MET A 191 16.85 4.79 11.38
N ALA A 192 17.50 5.70 10.65
CA ALA A 192 18.42 5.35 9.56
C ALA A 192 19.63 4.56 10.09
N ALA A 193 20.23 4.95 11.19
CA ALA A 193 21.34 4.23 11.80
C ALA A 193 20.93 2.82 12.26
N ALA A 194 19.76 2.70 12.90
CA ALA A 194 19.23 1.41 13.33
C ALA A 194 18.88 0.49 12.14
N MET A 195 18.25 1.02 11.07
CA MET A 195 17.94 0.27 9.85
C MET A 195 19.20 -0.20 9.09
N GLY A 196 20.29 0.57 9.15
CA GLY A 196 21.58 0.22 8.55
C GLY A 196 22.43 -0.71 9.42
N SER A 197 22.00 -1.04 10.64
CA SER A 197 22.73 -1.90 11.57
C SER A 197 22.38 -3.39 11.40
N THR A 198 23.14 -4.26 12.07
CA THR A 198 22.87 -5.69 12.16
C THR A 198 21.70 -6.03 13.11
N ALA A 199 21.01 -5.02 13.66
CA ALA A 199 19.79 -5.23 14.43
C ALA A 199 18.59 -5.68 13.56
N GLU A 200 18.70 -5.62 12.24
CA GLU A 200 17.67 -6.07 11.29
C GLU A 200 16.28 -5.56 11.68
N VAL A 201 16.17 -4.25 11.82
CA VAL A 201 14.91 -3.58 12.21
C VAL A 201 13.82 -3.88 11.19
N ALA A 202 12.70 -4.41 11.65
CA ALA A 202 11.59 -4.80 10.79
C ALA A 202 10.69 -3.63 10.39
N ALA A 203 10.53 -2.64 11.26
CA ALA A 203 9.73 -1.42 11.02
C ALA A 203 10.31 -0.27 11.83
N ALA A 204 10.24 0.94 11.29
CA ALA A 204 10.68 2.16 11.94
C ALA A 204 9.73 3.33 11.61
N ALA A 205 9.17 3.96 12.64
CA ALA A 205 8.18 5.01 12.53
C ALA A 205 8.44 6.15 13.53
N TYR A 206 7.85 7.32 13.29
CA TYR A 206 7.95 8.48 14.18
C TYR A 206 6.59 9.11 14.42
N LEU A 207 6.29 9.38 15.68
CA LEU A 207 5.08 10.04 16.17
C LEU A 207 5.41 11.44 16.70
N PRO A 208 5.20 12.53 15.91
CA PRO A 208 5.61 13.87 16.29
C PRO A 208 4.89 14.41 17.53
N GLY A 209 3.59 14.13 17.69
CA GLY A 209 2.81 14.54 18.86
C GLY A 209 3.31 13.96 20.19
N ARG A 210 4.13 12.91 20.14
CA ARG A 210 4.79 12.29 21.29
C ARG A 210 6.31 12.47 21.28
N ARG A 211 6.87 13.09 20.25
CA ARG A 211 8.31 13.20 19.99
C ARG A 211 9.02 11.84 20.11
N ARG A 212 8.42 10.79 19.52
CA ARG A 212 8.79 9.39 19.79
C ARG A 212 9.08 8.66 18.49
N ALA A 213 10.25 8.02 18.42
CA ALA A 213 10.58 7.02 17.41
C ALA A 213 10.18 5.62 17.91
N LEU A 214 9.61 4.80 17.02
CA LEU A 214 9.20 3.41 17.24
C LEU A 214 9.98 2.52 16.29
N LEU A 215 10.69 1.52 16.80
CA LEU A 215 11.43 0.55 16.02
C LEU A 215 11.01 -0.87 16.42
N ARG A 216 10.74 -1.73 15.46
CA ARG A 216 10.32 -3.12 15.73
C ARG A 216 11.42 -4.08 15.32
N VAL A 217 11.77 -5.00 16.21
CA VAL A 217 12.57 -6.19 15.94
C VAL A 217 11.65 -7.41 16.04
N GLN A 218 11.81 -8.37 15.14
CA GLN A 218 10.97 -9.58 15.14
C GLN A 218 11.75 -10.78 14.60
N GLY A 219 11.29 -11.99 14.95
CA GLY A 219 11.90 -13.24 14.48
C GLY A 219 11.92 -14.33 15.53
N PHE A 220 13.04 -15.05 15.66
CA PHE A 220 13.27 -16.06 16.69
C PHE A 220 13.65 -15.39 18.03
N GLY A 221 13.07 -15.82 19.15
CA GLY A 221 13.16 -15.15 20.45
C GLY A 221 14.58 -14.74 20.87
N PRO A 222 15.54 -15.69 20.99
CA PRO A 222 16.94 -15.35 21.36
C PRO A 222 17.60 -14.34 20.41
N SER A 223 17.29 -14.41 19.11
CA SER A 223 17.79 -13.43 18.12
C SER A 223 17.15 -12.05 18.32
N VAL A 224 15.86 -11.99 18.64
CA VAL A 224 15.15 -10.72 18.93
C VAL A 224 15.73 -10.06 20.17
N GLU A 225 16.05 -10.83 21.21
CA GLU A 225 16.68 -10.34 22.42
C GLU A 225 18.08 -9.75 22.15
N ALA A 226 18.96 -10.51 21.47
CA ALA A 226 20.29 -10.05 21.12
C ALA A 226 20.28 -8.76 20.26
N ARG A 227 19.39 -8.69 19.26
CA ARG A 227 19.22 -7.50 18.41
C ARG A 227 18.62 -6.33 19.18
N GLY A 228 17.75 -6.60 20.15
CA GLY A 228 17.22 -5.61 21.06
C GLY A 228 18.32 -4.91 21.87
N GLN A 229 19.33 -5.63 22.34
CA GLN A 229 20.47 -5.04 23.05
C GLN A 229 21.26 -4.07 22.17
N MET A 230 21.31 -4.29 20.84
CA MET A 230 21.92 -3.34 19.93
C MET A 230 21.13 -2.03 19.87
N LEU A 231 19.79 -2.11 19.90
CA LEU A 231 18.95 -0.91 19.97
C LEU A 231 19.05 -0.21 21.32
N ALA A 232 19.22 -0.96 22.41
CA ALA A 232 19.48 -0.37 23.72
C ALA A 232 20.79 0.44 23.74
N ALA A 233 21.84 -0.05 23.07
CA ALA A 233 23.09 0.69 22.91
C ALA A 233 22.95 2.00 22.11
N LEU A 234 21.91 2.13 21.29
CA LEU A 234 21.53 3.37 20.59
C LEU A 234 20.61 4.29 21.45
N GLY A 235 20.37 3.95 22.73
CA GLY A 235 19.53 4.72 23.62
C GLY A 235 18.03 4.41 23.56
N LEU A 236 17.62 3.35 22.84
CA LEU A 236 16.23 2.92 22.84
C LEU A 236 15.92 2.04 24.06
N ARG A 237 14.65 2.00 24.42
CA ARG A 237 14.12 1.12 25.49
C ARG A 237 12.93 0.31 24.99
N PRO A 238 12.61 -0.84 25.60
CA PRO A 238 11.40 -1.58 25.26
C PRO A 238 10.14 -0.71 25.41
N GLY A 239 9.24 -0.81 24.44
CA GLY A 239 7.97 -0.08 24.38
C GLY A 239 6.77 -1.00 24.22
N ASN A 240 5.62 -0.44 23.87
CA ASN A 240 4.38 -1.17 23.69
C ASN A 240 4.20 -1.56 22.21
N ASP A 241 4.01 -2.85 21.92
CA ASP A 241 3.79 -3.35 20.56
C ASP A 241 2.51 -2.81 19.92
N GLY A 242 1.49 -2.53 20.71
CA GLY A 242 0.24 -1.94 20.23
C GLY A 242 0.40 -0.57 19.55
N GLU A 243 1.45 0.20 19.87
CA GLU A 243 1.71 1.49 19.22
C GLU A 243 2.11 1.31 17.76
N CYS A 244 2.95 0.32 17.42
CA CYS A 244 3.26 -0.01 16.04
C CYS A 244 2.04 -0.59 15.30
N ASP A 245 1.19 -1.36 15.97
CA ASP A 245 0.00 -1.93 15.36
C ASP A 245 -1.05 -0.85 15.06
N ALA A 246 -1.13 0.20 15.88
CA ALA A 246 -2.00 1.36 15.64
C ALA A 246 -1.64 2.16 14.38
N LEU A 247 -0.40 2.07 13.87
CA LEU A 247 0.00 2.71 12.61
C LEU A 247 -0.81 2.21 11.41
N ARG A 248 -1.27 0.96 11.42
CA ARG A 248 -2.09 0.38 10.33
C ARG A 248 -3.45 1.05 10.17
N THR A 249 -3.99 1.61 11.23
CA THR A 249 -5.30 2.29 11.21
C THR A 249 -5.15 3.81 11.14
N LEU A 250 -3.94 4.32 11.21
CA LEU A 250 -3.61 5.74 11.37
C LEU A 250 -4.38 6.37 12.55
N ALA A 251 -4.65 5.61 13.60
CA ALA A 251 -5.42 6.04 14.77
C ALA A 251 -4.94 7.36 15.40
N PRO A 252 -3.64 7.74 15.35
CA PRO A 252 -3.20 9.03 15.84
C PRO A 252 -3.64 10.24 15.01
N LEU A 253 -4.17 10.04 13.77
CA LEU A 253 -4.53 11.13 12.87
C LEU A 253 -6.03 11.41 12.88
N PRO A 254 -6.45 12.68 12.81
CA PRO A 254 -7.84 13.06 12.77
C PRO A 254 -8.53 12.60 11.48
N LEU A 255 -9.85 12.30 11.57
CA LEU A 255 -10.64 11.82 10.44
C LEU A 255 -11.35 12.95 9.66
N ASP A 256 -11.42 14.13 10.20
CA ASP A 256 -12.16 15.29 9.69
C ASP A 256 -11.36 16.16 8.71
N ARG A 257 -10.06 15.88 8.54
CA ARG A 257 -9.18 16.61 7.61
C ARG A 257 -8.82 15.78 6.37
N PRO A 258 -8.48 16.42 5.24
CA PRO A 258 -7.87 15.74 4.10
C PRO A 258 -6.65 14.94 4.52
N LEU A 259 -6.53 13.71 4.01
CA LEU A 259 -5.42 12.81 4.32
C LEU A 259 -4.53 12.62 3.08
N TRP A 260 -3.27 12.94 3.25
CA TRP A 260 -2.23 12.76 2.25
C TRP A 260 -1.30 11.61 2.61
N ARG A 261 -0.90 10.86 1.60
CA ARG A 261 0.17 9.87 1.66
C ARG A 261 1.34 10.40 0.85
N ILE A 262 2.41 10.78 1.54
CA ILE A 262 3.59 11.40 0.95
C ILE A 262 4.74 10.40 1.01
N ASN A 263 5.36 10.14 -0.13
CA ASN A 263 6.61 9.39 -0.20
C ASN A 263 7.74 10.33 -0.61
N ALA A 264 8.82 10.31 0.13
CA ALA A 264 10.03 11.08 -0.17
C ALA A 264 11.27 10.30 0.29
N PRO A 265 12.47 10.63 -0.18
CA PRO A 265 13.70 10.11 0.42
C PRO A 265 13.70 10.37 1.92
N PRO A 266 13.98 9.36 2.78
CA PRO A 266 13.89 9.52 4.23
C PRO A 266 14.69 10.71 4.79
N SER A 267 15.86 10.96 4.23
CA SER A 267 16.74 12.09 4.64
C SER A 267 16.17 13.47 4.30
N ALA A 268 15.29 13.58 3.30
CA ALA A 268 14.65 14.84 2.93
C ALA A 268 13.35 15.11 3.72
N ALA A 269 12.77 14.09 4.33
CA ALA A 269 11.47 14.19 5.02
C ALA A 269 11.45 15.22 6.16
N PRO A 270 12.47 15.39 7.02
CA PRO A 270 12.45 16.43 8.06
C PRO A 270 12.35 17.85 7.49
N ALA A 271 13.12 18.18 6.45
CA ALA A 271 13.05 19.48 5.80
C ALA A 271 11.72 19.70 5.09
N MET A 272 11.20 18.68 4.41
CA MET A 272 9.86 18.71 3.78
C MET A 272 8.78 19.03 4.81
N MET A 273 8.79 18.35 5.96
CA MET A 273 7.77 18.53 6.98
C MET A 273 7.86 19.85 7.72
N ALA A 274 9.03 20.50 7.74
CA ALA A 274 9.18 21.86 8.30
C ALA A 274 8.37 22.92 7.52
N GLY A 275 8.06 22.68 6.23
CA GLY A 275 7.23 23.54 5.39
C GLY A 275 5.74 23.16 5.38
N LEU A 276 5.35 22.07 6.04
CA LEU A 276 3.97 21.57 6.04
C LEU A 276 3.35 21.67 7.45
N SER A 277 2.05 21.95 7.49
CA SER A 277 1.27 22.05 8.72
C SER A 277 0.16 21.01 8.77
N GLY A 278 -0.20 20.58 9.98
CA GLY A 278 -1.25 19.59 10.22
C GLY A 278 -0.78 18.49 11.18
N ASP A 279 -1.63 17.48 11.34
CA ASP A 279 -1.32 16.29 12.13
C ASP A 279 -0.71 15.23 11.22
N TRP A 280 0.40 14.65 11.64
CA TRP A 280 1.11 13.71 10.80
C TRP A 280 1.85 12.64 11.59
N LEU A 281 2.22 11.58 10.92
CA LEU A 281 3.16 10.58 11.40
C LEU A 281 4.07 10.16 10.24
N ALA A 282 5.28 9.69 10.56
CA ALA A 282 6.17 9.10 9.57
C ALA A 282 6.32 7.60 9.81
N ASP A 283 6.41 6.86 8.72
CA ASP A 283 6.70 5.42 8.66
C ASP A 283 7.87 5.18 7.70
N TRP A 284 8.31 3.94 7.57
CA TRP A 284 9.41 3.55 6.68
C TRP A 284 10.68 4.38 6.92
N ALA A 285 11.02 4.57 8.19
CA ALA A 285 12.17 5.38 8.63
C ALA A 285 12.16 6.82 8.07
N GLY A 286 10.99 7.39 7.80
CA GLY A 286 10.80 8.71 7.18
C GLY A 286 10.45 8.68 5.69
N GLY A 287 10.54 7.52 5.03
CA GLY A 287 10.22 7.37 3.60
C GLY A 287 8.73 7.43 3.24
N LEU A 288 7.87 7.37 4.24
CA LEU A 288 6.43 7.55 4.14
C LEU A 288 5.96 8.51 5.21
N VAL A 289 5.24 9.56 4.82
CA VAL A 289 4.53 10.45 5.74
C VAL A 289 3.03 10.38 5.44
N TRP A 290 2.24 10.18 6.50
CA TRP A 290 0.81 10.37 6.49
C TRP A 290 0.51 11.74 7.11
N LEU A 291 -0.10 12.63 6.34
CA LEU A 291 -0.40 14.01 6.75
C LEU A 291 -1.91 14.28 6.65
N ALA A 292 -2.52 14.64 7.76
CA ALA A 292 -3.87 15.18 7.82
C ALA A 292 -3.79 16.71 7.86
N SER A 293 -4.16 17.39 6.76
CA SER A 293 -3.92 18.82 6.59
C SER A 293 -4.96 19.47 5.69
N ASP A 294 -5.31 20.71 6.01
CA ASP A 294 -6.16 21.59 5.21
C ASP A 294 -5.37 22.50 4.26
N GLN A 295 -4.04 22.34 4.18
CA GLN A 295 -3.22 23.11 3.24
C GLN A 295 -3.66 22.84 1.79
N PRO A 296 -3.52 23.85 0.90
CA PRO A 296 -3.80 23.70 -0.53
C PRO A 296 -3.03 22.52 -1.14
N ALA A 297 -3.69 21.76 -2.00
CA ALA A 297 -3.10 20.58 -2.65
C ALA A 297 -1.80 20.89 -3.40
N GLY A 298 -1.71 22.09 -4.02
CA GLY A 298 -0.51 22.57 -4.69
C GLY A 298 0.69 22.69 -3.75
N GLU A 299 0.49 23.21 -2.54
CA GLU A 299 1.57 23.37 -1.54
C GLU A 299 2.09 22.02 -1.05
N VAL A 300 1.17 21.08 -0.72
CA VAL A 300 1.54 19.73 -0.29
C VAL A 300 2.33 18.99 -1.37
N ARG A 301 1.92 19.11 -2.64
CA ARG A 301 2.61 18.51 -3.77
C ARG A 301 3.95 19.15 -4.05
N ALA A 302 4.01 20.48 -4.05
CA ALA A 302 5.26 21.21 -4.27
C ALA A 302 6.31 20.88 -3.20
N ALA A 303 5.90 20.76 -1.93
CA ALA A 303 6.80 20.32 -0.86
C ALA A 303 7.33 18.88 -1.08
N ALA A 304 6.45 17.96 -1.51
CA ALA A 304 6.84 16.58 -1.83
C ALA A 304 7.80 16.53 -3.04
N GLU A 305 7.52 17.28 -4.10
CA GLU A 305 8.35 17.39 -5.30
C GLU A 305 9.73 17.98 -5.00
N ALA A 306 9.78 19.07 -4.22
CA ALA A 306 11.03 19.68 -3.79
C ALA A 306 11.91 18.73 -2.97
N ALA A 307 11.29 17.80 -2.26
CA ALA A 307 11.97 16.71 -1.55
C ALA A 307 12.35 15.51 -2.45
N GLY A 308 12.06 15.56 -3.75
CA GLY A 308 12.27 14.44 -4.67
C GLY A 308 11.24 13.31 -4.52
N GLY A 309 10.07 13.62 -4.00
CA GLY A 309 9.00 12.68 -3.69
C GLY A 309 7.70 12.94 -4.44
N HIS A 310 6.61 12.39 -3.91
CA HIS A 310 5.26 12.55 -4.46
C HIS A 310 4.20 12.45 -3.37
N ALA A 311 3.05 13.11 -3.57
CA ALA A 311 1.94 13.12 -2.63
C ALA A 311 0.64 12.64 -3.28
N MET A 312 -0.02 11.65 -2.67
CA MET A 312 -1.33 11.12 -3.06
C MET A 312 -2.40 11.62 -2.10
N LEU A 313 -3.51 12.15 -2.63
CA LEU A 313 -4.70 12.46 -1.84
C LEU A 313 -5.50 11.17 -1.58
N VAL A 314 -5.51 10.71 -0.34
CA VAL A 314 -6.19 9.47 0.05
C VAL A 314 -7.62 9.74 0.46
N ARG A 315 -7.87 10.80 1.25
CA ARG A 315 -9.18 11.21 1.75
C ARG A 315 -9.32 12.72 1.66
N GLY A 316 -10.52 13.20 1.37
CA GLY A 316 -10.87 14.61 1.38
C GLY A 316 -12.37 14.81 1.15
N PRO A 317 -12.89 16.02 1.37
CA PRO A 317 -14.24 16.38 0.99
C PRO A 317 -14.51 16.11 -0.48
N GLU A 318 -15.75 15.84 -0.87
CA GLU A 318 -16.10 15.50 -2.24
C GLU A 318 -15.67 16.58 -3.25
N ALA A 319 -15.89 17.85 -2.92
CA ALA A 319 -15.47 18.97 -3.77
C ALA A 319 -13.94 18.92 -4.07
N MET A 320 -13.12 18.66 -3.05
CA MET A 320 -11.67 18.52 -3.21
C MET A 320 -11.33 17.30 -4.07
N ARG A 321 -11.99 16.16 -3.86
CA ARG A 321 -11.73 14.93 -4.64
C ARG A 321 -12.13 15.05 -6.11
N ARG A 322 -13.09 15.94 -6.45
CA ARG A 322 -13.44 16.27 -7.83
C ARG A 322 -12.40 17.21 -8.48
N ALA A 323 -11.87 18.16 -7.71
CA ALA A 323 -10.93 19.17 -8.20
C ALA A 323 -9.47 18.69 -8.24
N VAL A 324 -9.10 17.76 -7.36
CA VAL A 324 -7.71 17.31 -7.17
C VAL A 324 -7.59 15.84 -7.54
N ALA A 325 -6.73 15.53 -8.50
CA ALA A 325 -6.39 14.15 -8.83
C ALA A 325 -5.89 13.42 -7.57
N ALA A 326 -6.30 12.17 -7.35
CA ALA A 326 -5.82 11.42 -6.19
C ALA A 326 -4.33 11.09 -6.32
N LEU A 327 -3.91 10.59 -7.47
CA LEU A 327 -2.51 10.33 -7.76
C LEU A 327 -1.74 11.63 -7.99
N HIS A 328 -0.48 11.62 -7.62
CA HIS A 328 0.45 12.68 -7.98
C HIS A 328 0.61 12.70 -9.49
N PRO A 329 0.52 13.88 -10.17
CA PRO A 329 0.71 13.94 -11.63
C PRO A 329 2.11 13.44 -12.01
N PRO A 330 2.23 12.47 -12.92
CA PRO A 330 3.54 11.97 -13.34
C PRO A 330 4.22 12.97 -14.29
N ALA A 331 5.56 12.91 -14.36
CA ALA A 331 6.31 13.64 -15.38
C ALA A 331 5.88 13.20 -16.79
N ALA A 332 5.94 14.11 -17.78
CA ALA A 332 5.41 13.90 -19.14
C ALA A 332 5.87 12.57 -19.80
N GLY A 333 7.15 12.21 -19.65
CA GLY A 333 7.66 10.93 -20.18
C GLY A 333 7.05 9.71 -19.52
N VAL A 334 6.80 9.76 -18.20
CA VAL A 334 6.14 8.69 -17.45
C VAL A 334 4.67 8.61 -17.85
N ALA A 335 3.98 9.75 -17.97
CA ALA A 335 2.59 9.80 -18.42
C ALA A 335 2.41 9.17 -19.81
N ALA A 336 3.30 9.47 -20.76
CA ALA A 336 3.29 8.87 -22.08
C ALA A 336 3.50 7.35 -22.05
N LEU A 337 4.39 6.86 -21.19
CA LEU A 337 4.59 5.41 -21.00
C LEU A 337 3.36 4.75 -20.37
N GLU A 338 2.78 5.35 -19.31
CA GLU A 338 1.54 4.85 -18.69
C GLU A 338 0.40 4.76 -19.70
N ALA A 339 0.22 5.80 -20.55
CA ALA A 339 -0.81 5.79 -21.59
C ALA A 339 -0.61 4.65 -22.60
N ARG A 340 0.63 4.40 -23.04
CA ARG A 340 0.95 3.29 -23.94
C ARG A 340 0.66 1.93 -23.32
N ILE A 341 1.03 1.75 -22.04
CA ILE A 341 0.75 0.51 -21.29
C ILE A 341 -0.76 0.33 -21.13
N ALA A 342 -1.49 1.38 -20.74
CA ALA A 342 -2.94 1.31 -20.61
C ALA A 342 -3.59 0.92 -21.95
N ALA A 343 -3.22 1.54 -23.07
CA ALA A 343 -3.74 1.21 -24.39
C ALA A 343 -3.41 -0.24 -24.84
N ALA A 344 -2.29 -0.80 -24.36
CA ALA A 344 -1.94 -2.19 -24.66
C ALA A 344 -2.89 -3.20 -23.99
N PHE A 345 -3.32 -2.94 -22.77
CA PHE A 345 -4.25 -3.82 -22.03
C PHE A 345 -5.72 -3.44 -22.22
N ASP A 346 -6.02 -2.18 -22.41
CA ASP A 346 -7.38 -1.63 -22.46
C ASP A 346 -7.50 -0.58 -23.58
N PRO A 347 -7.48 -0.98 -24.86
CA PRO A 347 -7.53 -0.05 -25.98
C PRO A 347 -8.89 0.68 -26.11
N ALA A 348 -9.97 0.10 -25.58
CA ALA A 348 -11.29 0.73 -25.55
C ALA A 348 -11.52 1.66 -24.36
N GLY A 349 -10.58 1.71 -23.40
CA GLY A 349 -10.69 2.56 -22.23
C GLY A 349 -11.79 2.13 -21.24
N VAL A 350 -12.11 0.84 -21.19
CA VAL A 350 -13.14 0.29 -20.29
C VAL A 350 -12.79 0.56 -18.83
N PHE A 351 -11.49 0.46 -18.45
CA PHE A 351 -10.99 0.72 -17.12
C PHE A 351 -10.41 2.12 -16.93
N ALA A 352 -10.50 2.98 -17.97
CA ALA A 352 -10.04 4.36 -17.94
C ALA A 352 -10.98 5.22 -17.08
N SER A 353 -10.78 5.17 -15.77
CA SER A 353 -11.55 5.95 -14.81
C SER A 353 -10.84 7.27 -14.48
N PRO A 354 -11.52 8.44 -14.60
CA PRO A 354 -10.96 9.71 -14.16
C PRO A 354 -10.82 9.80 -12.63
N ARG A 355 -11.34 8.82 -11.92
CA ARG A 355 -11.34 8.76 -10.45
C ARG A 355 -9.98 9.01 -9.84
N MET A 356 -8.90 8.44 -10.40
CA MET A 356 -7.56 8.52 -9.82
C MET A 356 -6.73 9.68 -10.37
N THR A 357 -6.94 10.06 -11.62
CA THR A 357 -6.13 11.04 -12.36
C THR A 357 -6.77 12.43 -12.47
N GLY A 358 -8.00 12.61 -11.97
CA GLY A 358 -8.79 13.81 -12.17
C GLY A 358 -9.43 13.84 -13.57
N ALA A 359 -10.29 14.83 -13.82
CA ALA A 359 -10.79 15.08 -15.15
C ALA A 359 -9.60 15.52 -16.04
N VAL A 360 -9.42 14.83 -17.15
CA VAL A 360 -8.58 15.36 -18.23
C VAL A 360 -9.36 16.53 -18.79
N ALA A 361 -8.84 17.74 -18.61
CA ALA A 361 -9.42 18.94 -19.19
C ALA A 361 -9.36 18.87 -20.72
#